data_22f2a75c6dc70c45f3f20fe416ba2e0f
#
_entry.id   22f2a75c6dc70c45f3f20fe416ba2e0f
#
_cell.length_a   1.000
_cell.length_b   1.000
_cell.length_c   1.000
_cell.angle_alpha   90.00
_cell.angle_beta   90.00
_cell.angle_gamma   90.00
#
_symmetry.space_group_name_H-M   'P 1'
#
loop_
_entity.id
_entity.type
_entity.pdbx_description
1 polymer ?
#
loop_
_entity_poly.entity_id
_entity_poly.type
_entity_poly.pdbx_seq_one_letter_code
_entity_poly.pdbx_strand_id
1 'polypeptide(L)'
;YSNQNYPWMNAEGKAYNKYKVGDAPTECNPVGTYRKTFTIDSSWKDRNVFINFEGVGSAMYLWVNGKYIGYAEDSFTRDEFNITDALDFSEGNENVITVEVYRWSDGSYIENQDMVRLSGIFRDVYLTSKDDVEIRDYTVVTDLDDTYTDADLNVDVDVRNLSAEDVSGWSVEGNLYDSEGKLVTTTPLTGTVTSFDSETKEAKVSLTQH
;
A
#
# COMPACT_ATOMS: atom_id res chain seq x y z
N TYR A 1 11.68 0.83 -27.20
CA TYR A 1 10.72 0.08 -26.32
C TYR A 1 9.84 -0.78 -27.19
N SER A 2 10.10 -2.08 -27.26
CA SER A 2 9.17 -3.03 -27.87
C SER A 2 8.31 -3.62 -26.75
N ASN A 3 6.99 -3.48 -26.86
CA ASN A 3 6.05 -4.17 -26.00
C ASN A 3 6.16 -5.67 -26.32
N GLN A 4 6.89 -6.42 -25.48
CA GLN A 4 7.11 -7.83 -25.73
C GLN A 4 5.79 -8.59 -25.50
N ASN A 5 5.50 -9.54 -26.39
CA ASN A 5 4.37 -10.43 -26.19
C ASN A 5 4.55 -11.27 -24.93
N TYR A 6 3.44 -11.64 -24.33
CA TYR A 6 3.44 -12.58 -23.21
C TYR A 6 4.07 -13.92 -23.61
N PRO A 7 4.73 -14.63 -22.68
CA PRO A 7 5.36 -15.92 -22.98
C PRO A 7 4.40 -16.99 -23.47
N TRP A 8 3.11 -16.87 -23.16
CA TRP A 8 2.04 -17.78 -23.61
C TRP A 8 1.42 -17.39 -24.95
N MET A 9 1.91 -16.33 -25.58
CA MET A 9 1.46 -15.88 -26.90
C MET A 9 2.61 -16.03 -27.91
N ASN A 10 2.28 -16.43 -29.13
CA ASN A 10 3.25 -16.45 -30.22
C ASN A 10 3.47 -15.03 -30.79
N ALA A 11 4.40 -14.91 -31.75
CA ALA A 11 4.71 -13.63 -32.39
C ALA A 11 3.51 -12.99 -33.13
N GLU A 12 2.47 -13.78 -33.44
CA GLU A 12 1.24 -13.33 -34.10
C GLU A 12 0.14 -12.94 -33.12
N GLY A 13 0.43 -12.98 -31.79
CA GLY A 13 -0.54 -12.67 -30.73
C GLY A 13 -1.58 -13.78 -30.49
N LYS A 14 -1.34 -15.00 -31.00
CA LYS A 14 -2.22 -16.17 -30.76
C LYS A 14 -1.73 -16.93 -29.51
N ALA A 15 -2.71 -17.52 -28.81
CA ALA A 15 -2.43 -18.34 -27.62
C ALA A 15 -1.43 -19.48 -27.95
N TYR A 16 -0.48 -19.66 -27.06
CA TYR A 16 0.55 -20.69 -27.15
C TYR A 16 0.20 -21.82 -26.17
N ASN A 17 -0.03 -23.03 -26.66
CA ASN A 17 -0.52 -24.16 -25.85
C ASN A 17 0.51 -24.69 -24.81
N LYS A 18 1.62 -24.00 -24.59
CA LYS A 18 2.69 -24.41 -23.67
C LYS A 18 2.34 -24.18 -22.20
N TYR A 19 1.58 -23.12 -21.91
CA TYR A 19 1.19 -22.75 -20.56
C TYR A 19 -0.33 -22.83 -20.42
N LYS A 20 -0.81 -23.26 -19.26
CA LYS A 20 -2.22 -23.12 -18.90
C LYS A 20 -2.46 -21.70 -18.39
N VAL A 21 -3.67 -21.20 -18.56
CA VAL A 21 -4.08 -19.90 -18.01
C VAL A 21 -3.89 -19.92 -16.50
N GLY A 22 -3.18 -18.95 -15.96
CA GLY A 22 -2.84 -18.83 -14.55
C GLY A 22 -1.51 -19.48 -14.15
N ASP A 23 -0.83 -20.20 -15.05
CA ASP A 23 0.50 -20.73 -14.75
C ASP A 23 1.56 -19.63 -14.90
N ALA A 24 2.33 -19.35 -13.85
CA ALA A 24 3.50 -18.51 -13.97
C ALA A 24 4.54 -19.19 -14.88
N PRO A 25 5.11 -18.47 -15.89
CA PRO A 25 6.11 -19.06 -16.77
C PRO A 25 7.36 -19.49 -16.02
N THR A 26 7.78 -20.73 -16.20
CA THR A 26 9.03 -21.27 -15.62
C THR A 26 10.23 -21.15 -16.57
N GLU A 27 9.96 -20.89 -17.85
CA GLU A 27 10.99 -20.59 -18.86
C GLU A 27 10.82 -19.17 -19.37
N CYS A 28 11.93 -18.52 -19.70
CA CYS A 28 11.91 -17.15 -20.22
C CYS A 28 11.23 -16.13 -19.28
N ASN A 29 11.33 -16.35 -17.99
CA ASN A 29 10.86 -15.43 -16.96
C ASN A 29 12.07 -14.72 -16.30
N PRO A 30 12.52 -13.58 -16.83
CA PRO A 30 13.64 -12.86 -16.25
C PRO A 30 13.33 -12.40 -14.84
N VAL A 31 14.32 -12.50 -13.95
CA VAL A 31 14.27 -12.03 -12.58
C VAL A 31 15.29 -10.92 -12.37
N GLY A 32 14.83 -9.78 -11.85
CA GLY A 32 15.71 -8.71 -11.42
C GLY A 32 15.93 -8.77 -9.91
N THR A 33 17.18 -8.85 -9.47
CA THR A 33 17.51 -8.78 -8.04
C THR A 33 18.05 -7.39 -7.71
N TYR A 34 17.39 -6.72 -6.78
CA TYR A 34 17.77 -5.40 -6.29
C TYR A 34 18.29 -5.53 -4.86
N ARG A 35 19.37 -4.83 -4.55
CA ARG A 35 19.92 -4.76 -3.20
C ARG A 35 20.36 -3.35 -2.88
N LYS A 36 19.96 -2.85 -1.70
CA LYS A 36 20.32 -1.53 -1.21
C LYS A 36 20.59 -1.57 0.29
N THR A 37 21.65 -0.88 0.71
CA THR A 37 21.87 -0.55 2.13
C THR A 37 21.26 0.81 2.47
N PHE A 38 20.81 0.96 3.70
CA PHE A 38 20.28 2.21 4.23
C PHE A 38 20.46 2.25 5.75
N THR A 39 20.50 3.45 6.29
CA THR A 39 20.45 3.69 7.73
C THR A 39 19.05 4.19 8.10
N ILE A 40 18.65 3.96 9.33
CA ILE A 40 17.37 4.44 9.85
C ILE A 40 17.64 5.39 11.05
N ASP A 41 16.83 6.44 11.16
CA ASP A 41 16.92 7.37 12.27
C ASP A 41 16.51 6.67 13.58
N SER A 42 17.31 6.85 14.63
CA SER A 42 17.07 6.25 15.94
C SER A 42 15.74 6.70 16.58
N SER A 43 15.19 7.85 16.17
CA SER A 43 13.87 8.33 16.61
C SER A 43 12.71 7.46 16.14
N TRP A 44 12.96 6.54 15.21
CA TRP A 44 11.96 5.60 14.70
C TRP A 44 11.91 4.28 15.49
N LYS A 45 12.80 4.10 16.47
CA LYS A 45 12.99 2.83 17.22
C LYS A 45 11.71 2.31 17.88
N ASP A 46 10.89 3.21 18.43
CA ASP A 46 9.66 2.84 19.13
C ASP A 46 8.41 3.10 18.27
N ARG A 47 8.56 3.01 16.96
CA ARG A 47 7.52 3.25 15.97
C ARG A 47 7.40 2.07 15.00
N ASN A 48 6.27 1.97 14.36
CA ASN A 48 6.05 0.98 13.31
C ASN A 48 6.60 1.50 11.98
N VAL A 49 7.52 0.76 11.38
CA VAL A 49 8.18 1.15 10.13
C VAL A 49 7.68 0.29 8.99
N PHE A 50 7.21 0.95 7.94
CA PHE A 50 6.73 0.31 6.72
C PHE A 50 7.59 0.70 5.53
N ILE A 51 7.80 -0.25 4.63
CA ILE A 51 8.32 0.02 3.29
C ILE A 51 7.16 -0.02 2.30
N ASN A 52 7.13 0.97 1.42
CA ASN A 52 6.10 1.15 0.41
C ASN A 52 6.73 1.06 -0.98
N PHE A 53 6.11 0.28 -1.86
CA PHE A 53 6.44 0.19 -3.28
C PHE A 53 5.23 0.68 -4.07
N GLU A 54 5.37 1.79 -4.78
CA GLU A 54 4.25 2.38 -5.54
C GLU A 54 3.95 1.67 -6.86
N GLY A 55 4.86 0.81 -7.32
CA GLY A 55 4.64 -0.02 -8.49
C GLY A 55 5.82 -0.92 -8.82
N VAL A 56 5.54 -2.22 -8.89
CA VAL A 56 6.51 -3.28 -9.19
C VAL A 56 5.87 -4.30 -10.13
N GLY A 57 6.42 -4.49 -11.29
CA GLY A 57 5.85 -5.42 -12.28
C GLY A 57 6.72 -6.66 -12.49
N SER A 58 6.15 -7.85 -12.36
CA SER A 58 4.75 -8.19 -12.07
C SER A 58 4.57 -8.78 -10.67
N ALA A 59 5.59 -9.44 -10.13
CA ALA A 59 5.60 -10.02 -8.79
C ALA A 59 6.92 -9.80 -8.11
N MET A 60 6.91 -9.65 -6.78
CA MET A 60 8.12 -9.47 -6.01
C MET A 60 8.15 -10.27 -4.71
N TYR A 61 9.36 -10.62 -4.31
CA TYR A 61 9.68 -11.11 -2.97
C TYR A 61 10.59 -10.11 -2.27
N LEU A 62 10.33 -9.87 -0.99
CA LEU A 62 11.04 -8.89 -0.17
C LEU A 62 11.75 -9.54 1.00
N TRP A 63 13.02 -9.17 1.21
CA TRP A 63 13.80 -9.48 2.41
C TRP A 63 14.40 -8.20 3.00
N VAL A 64 14.46 -8.15 4.33
CA VAL A 64 15.19 -7.12 5.07
C VAL A 64 16.16 -7.83 6.02
N ASN A 65 17.43 -7.46 5.97
CA ASN A 65 18.51 -8.07 6.77
C ASN A 65 18.54 -9.61 6.68
N GLY A 66 18.18 -10.15 5.49
CA GLY A 66 18.13 -11.60 5.24
C GLY A 66 16.85 -12.28 5.76
N LYS A 67 15.97 -11.58 6.48
CA LYS A 67 14.67 -12.09 6.91
C LYS A 67 13.65 -11.90 5.80
N TYR A 68 12.97 -12.97 5.42
CA TYR A 68 11.85 -12.89 4.47
C TYR A 68 10.69 -12.08 5.08
N ILE A 69 10.22 -11.11 4.34
CA ILE A 69 9.14 -10.19 4.77
C ILE A 69 7.83 -10.54 4.10
N GLY A 70 7.82 -10.69 2.78
CA GLY A 70 6.58 -10.94 2.07
C GLY A 70 6.73 -11.03 0.56
N TYR A 71 5.59 -11.23 -0.06
CA TYR A 71 5.36 -11.35 -1.49
C TYR A 71 4.24 -10.39 -1.89
N ALA A 72 4.33 -9.82 -3.09
CA ALA A 72 3.27 -9.04 -3.69
C ALA A 72 3.19 -9.27 -5.20
N GLU A 73 1.97 -9.17 -5.71
CA GLU A 73 1.60 -9.00 -7.10
C GLU A 73 0.73 -7.74 -7.19
N ASP A 74 0.24 -7.37 -8.35
CA ASP A 74 -0.46 -6.13 -8.63
C ASP A 74 0.52 -4.99 -8.93
N SER A 75 0.86 -4.91 -10.23
CA SER A 75 1.94 -4.03 -10.69
C SER A 75 1.67 -2.55 -10.49
N PHE A 76 0.43 -2.12 -10.32
CA PHE A 76 0.04 -0.71 -10.42
C PHE A 76 -0.52 -0.11 -9.13
N THR A 77 -0.78 -0.91 -8.12
CA THR A 77 -1.17 -0.46 -6.78
C THR A 77 0.03 -0.43 -5.84
N ARG A 78 -0.14 0.22 -4.70
CA ARG A 78 0.90 0.31 -3.69
C ARG A 78 0.93 -0.93 -2.82
N ASP A 79 2.09 -1.55 -2.73
CA ASP A 79 2.40 -2.60 -1.76
C ASP A 79 3.05 -2.01 -0.52
N GLU A 80 2.50 -2.29 0.65
CA GLU A 80 3.01 -1.84 1.95
C GLU A 80 3.36 -3.04 2.83
N PHE A 81 4.59 -3.09 3.35
CA PHE A 81 5.05 -4.14 4.25
C PHE A 81 5.55 -3.56 5.57
N ASN A 82 5.09 -4.10 6.70
CA ASN A 82 5.69 -3.80 8.00
C ASN A 82 7.04 -4.51 8.11
N ILE A 83 8.09 -3.75 8.31
CA ILE A 83 9.47 -4.24 8.40
C ILE A 83 10.10 -4.02 9.77
N THR A 84 9.35 -3.50 10.75
CA THR A 84 9.83 -3.09 12.08
C THR A 84 10.69 -4.16 12.73
N ASP A 85 10.19 -5.40 12.80
CA ASP A 85 10.88 -6.53 13.45
C ASP A 85 12.12 -7.06 12.72
N ALA A 86 12.36 -6.55 11.52
CA ALA A 86 13.51 -6.94 10.71
C ALA A 86 14.62 -5.87 10.69
N LEU A 87 14.36 -4.70 11.28
CA LEU A 87 15.29 -3.57 11.30
C LEU A 87 16.25 -3.63 12.48
N ASP A 88 17.46 -3.17 12.24
CA ASP A 88 18.44 -2.83 13.27
C ASP A 88 18.44 -1.30 13.47
N PHE A 89 17.98 -0.87 14.64
CA PHE A 89 17.92 0.54 15.05
C PHE A 89 19.17 1.02 15.80
N SER A 90 20.21 0.22 15.87
CA SER A 90 21.48 0.63 16.49
C SER A 90 22.10 1.77 15.68
N GLU A 91 22.57 2.80 16.39
CA GLU A 91 23.12 4.00 15.77
C GLU A 91 24.27 3.66 14.81
N GLY A 92 24.16 4.13 13.57
CA GLY A 92 25.15 3.95 12.52
C GLY A 92 25.14 2.57 11.85
N ASN A 93 24.29 1.65 12.28
CA ASN A 93 24.17 0.35 11.61
C ASN A 93 23.42 0.47 10.26
N GLU A 94 23.91 -0.28 9.28
CA GLU A 94 23.29 -0.39 7.97
C GLU A 94 22.29 -1.54 7.95
N ASN A 95 21.10 -1.26 7.48
CA ASN A 95 20.09 -2.25 7.11
C ASN A 95 20.21 -2.57 5.62
N VAL A 96 19.84 -3.77 5.23
CA VAL A 96 19.90 -4.25 3.84
C VAL A 96 18.53 -4.67 3.38
N ILE A 97 18.03 -4.03 2.31
CA ILE A 97 16.86 -4.51 1.55
C ILE A 97 17.34 -5.33 0.38
N THR A 98 16.68 -6.46 0.15
CA THR A 98 16.82 -7.28 -1.06
C THR A 98 15.44 -7.54 -1.63
N VAL A 99 15.25 -7.30 -2.94
CA VAL A 99 14.00 -7.53 -3.66
C VAL A 99 14.30 -8.36 -4.90
N GLU A 100 13.58 -9.47 -5.06
CA GLU A 100 13.53 -10.20 -6.33
C GLU A 100 12.24 -9.87 -7.05
N VAL A 101 12.34 -9.39 -8.30
CA VAL A 101 11.20 -9.01 -9.12
C VAL A 101 11.15 -9.92 -10.33
N TYR A 102 10.03 -10.60 -10.48
CA TYR A 102 9.74 -11.52 -11.59
C TYR A 102 8.97 -10.77 -12.67
N ARG A 103 9.41 -10.92 -13.92
CA ARG A 103 8.77 -10.24 -15.04
C ARG A 103 7.35 -10.72 -15.29
N TRP A 104 7.11 -12.02 -15.09
CA TRP A 104 5.82 -12.65 -15.32
C TRP A 104 5.38 -13.43 -14.09
N SER A 105 4.09 -13.31 -13.76
CA SER A 105 3.39 -14.03 -12.70
C SER A 105 2.07 -14.57 -13.25
N ASP A 106 1.30 -15.27 -12.47
CA ASP A 106 -0.07 -15.63 -12.77
C ASP A 106 -0.98 -14.39 -12.87
N GLY A 107 -0.72 -13.36 -12.06
CA GLY A 107 -1.36 -12.04 -12.19
C GLY A 107 -1.23 -11.40 -13.56
N SER A 108 -0.15 -11.69 -14.30
CA SER A 108 0.07 -11.17 -15.65
C SER A 108 -1.00 -11.58 -16.67
N TYR A 109 -1.80 -12.63 -16.40
CA TYR A 109 -2.93 -13.01 -17.25
C TYR A 109 -4.11 -12.06 -17.15
N ILE A 110 -4.29 -11.40 -16.02
CA ILE A 110 -5.37 -10.44 -15.75
C ILE A 110 -4.91 -9.00 -15.90
N GLU A 111 -3.64 -8.71 -15.70
CA GLU A 111 -3.02 -7.39 -15.90
C GLU A 111 -2.70 -7.15 -17.40
N ASN A 112 -3.69 -7.31 -18.26
CA ASN A 112 -3.54 -7.18 -19.72
C ASN A 112 -4.18 -5.90 -20.27
N GLN A 113 -3.94 -4.77 -19.60
CA GLN A 113 -4.37 -3.46 -20.07
C GLN A 113 -3.58 -3.04 -21.33
N ASP A 114 -4.18 -2.16 -22.13
CA ASP A 114 -3.55 -1.55 -23.31
C ASP A 114 -2.53 -0.49 -22.90
N MET A 115 -1.39 -0.92 -22.37
CA MET A 115 -0.33 -0.06 -21.91
C MET A 115 1.05 -0.71 -22.12
N VAL A 116 2.11 0.10 -21.96
CA VAL A 116 3.48 -0.39 -22.02
C VAL A 116 3.75 -1.31 -20.82
N ARG A 117 4.21 -2.54 -21.09
CA ARG A 117 4.59 -3.49 -20.06
C ARG A 117 6.00 -3.17 -19.57
N LEU A 118 6.05 -2.38 -18.52
CA LEU A 118 7.27 -2.16 -17.76
C LEU A 118 7.57 -3.42 -16.92
N SER A 119 8.80 -3.57 -16.51
CA SER A 119 9.21 -4.63 -15.59
C SER A 119 10.15 -4.01 -14.56
N GLY A 120 10.24 -4.65 -13.40
CA GLY A 120 11.06 -4.15 -12.32
C GLY A 120 10.33 -3.12 -11.46
N ILE A 121 11.07 -2.38 -10.67
CA ILE A 121 10.57 -1.32 -9.79
C ILE A 121 10.52 -0.03 -10.64
N PHE A 122 9.32 0.42 -11.00
CA PHE A 122 9.16 1.54 -11.95
C PHE A 122 8.54 2.80 -11.33
N ARG A 123 8.22 2.76 -10.03
CA ARG A 123 7.77 3.90 -9.24
C ARG A 123 8.57 4.01 -7.95
N ASP A 124 8.24 4.97 -7.12
CA ASP A 124 8.95 5.28 -5.88
C ASP A 124 8.92 4.14 -4.87
N VAL A 125 10.01 4.02 -4.12
CA VAL A 125 10.14 3.16 -2.94
C VAL A 125 10.57 4.03 -1.77
N TYR A 126 9.81 4.00 -0.70
CA TYR A 126 10.07 4.84 0.48
C TYR A 126 9.67 4.15 1.79
N LEU A 127 10.23 4.66 2.87
CA LEU A 127 9.88 4.23 4.22
C LEU A 127 8.90 5.23 4.84
N THR A 128 7.96 4.71 5.63
CA THR A 128 7.09 5.49 6.50
C THR A 128 7.20 4.99 7.92
N SER A 129 7.08 5.92 8.89
CA SER A 129 7.07 5.63 10.30
C SER A 129 5.72 6.02 10.87
N LYS A 130 5.07 5.11 11.58
CA LYS A 130 3.71 5.26 12.10
C LYS A 130 3.67 5.00 13.60
N ASP A 131 2.75 5.65 14.29
CA ASP A 131 2.44 5.38 15.69
C ASP A 131 1.66 4.07 15.83
N ASP A 132 1.48 3.58 17.05
CA ASP A 132 0.74 2.34 17.32
C ASP A 132 -0.73 2.44 16.90
N VAL A 133 -1.33 3.62 17.05
CA VAL A 133 -2.68 3.89 16.56
C VAL A 133 -2.60 4.92 15.44
N GLU A 134 -3.12 4.57 14.28
CA GLU A 134 -3.07 5.40 13.08
C GLU A 134 -4.40 5.46 12.34
N ILE A 135 -4.60 6.51 11.56
CA ILE A 135 -5.58 6.50 10.48
C ILE A 135 -5.00 5.66 9.36
N ARG A 136 -5.65 4.52 9.07
CA ARG A 136 -5.23 3.60 8.02
C ARG A 136 -5.67 4.07 6.65
N ASP A 137 -6.92 4.52 6.59
CA ASP A 137 -7.56 4.99 5.36
C ASP A 137 -8.76 5.86 5.68
N TYR A 138 -9.27 6.59 4.70
CA TYR A 138 -10.52 7.32 4.82
C TYR A 138 -11.21 7.46 3.47
N THR A 139 -12.53 7.50 3.50
CA THR A 139 -13.39 7.71 2.33
C THR A 139 -14.23 8.94 2.54
N VAL A 140 -14.23 9.86 1.58
CA VAL A 140 -15.04 11.08 1.59
C VAL A 140 -16.15 10.95 0.56
N VAL A 141 -17.39 11.08 1.00
CA VAL A 141 -18.57 11.09 0.13
C VAL A 141 -19.36 12.37 0.37
N THR A 142 -19.56 13.13 -0.70
CA THR A 142 -20.42 14.32 -0.68
C THR A 142 -21.70 13.99 -1.44
N ASP A 143 -22.83 14.01 -0.74
CA ASP A 143 -24.14 13.77 -1.31
C ASP A 143 -24.89 15.09 -1.45
N LEU A 144 -25.17 15.48 -2.70
CA LEU A 144 -25.85 16.73 -3.01
C LEU A 144 -27.37 16.51 -3.00
N ASP A 145 -28.12 17.51 -2.52
CA ASP A 145 -29.56 17.50 -2.62
C ASP A 145 -30.06 17.58 -4.10
N ASP A 146 -31.32 17.31 -4.35
CA ASP A 146 -31.95 17.33 -5.68
C ASP A 146 -31.83 18.69 -6.38
N THR A 147 -31.59 19.77 -5.64
CA THR A 147 -31.45 21.14 -6.17
C THR A 147 -30.00 21.56 -6.34
N TYR A 148 -29.04 20.72 -5.95
CA TYR A 148 -27.60 21.02 -5.94
C TYR A 148 -27.25 22.28 -5.13
N THR A 149 -28.00 22.54 -4.06
CA THR A 149 -27.84 23.72 -3.20
C THR A 149 -27.16 23.37 -1.89
N ASP A 150 -27.58 22.27 -1.28
CA ASP A 150 -27.05 21.76 0.00
C ASP A 150 -26.39 20.40 -0.20
N ALA A 151 -25.54 20.00 0.73
CA ALA A 151 -24.80 18.75 0.65
C ALA A 151 -24.57 18.12 2.02
N ASP A 152 -24.66 16.80 2.07
CA ASP A 152 -24.20 16.00 3.19
C ASP A 152 -22.76 15.54 2.93
N LEU A 153 -21.84 15.93 3.79
CA LEU A 153 -20.48 15.46 3.81
C LEU A 153 -20.37 14.27 4.76
N ASN A 154 -20.03 13.11 4.23
CA ASN A 154 -19.77 11.90 5.00
C ASN A 154 -18.29 11.52 4.86
N VAL A 155 -17.62 11.28 5.99
CA VAL A 155 -16.23 10.85 6.03
C VAL A 155 -16.16 9.59 6.88
N ASP A 156 -15.92 8.45 6.23
CA ASP A 156 -15.63 7.19 6.90
C ASP A 156 -14.13 7.04 7.08
N VAL A 157 -13.70 6.82 8.31
CA VAL A 157 -12.30 6.73 8.70
C VAL A 157 -12.01 5.36 9.25
N ASP A 158 -11.06 4.67 8.65
CA ASP A 158 -10.52 3.41 9.14
C ASP A 158 -9.32 3.69 10.06
N VAL A 159 -9.45 3.33 11.33
CA VAL A 159 -8.41 3.48 12.35
C VAL A 159 -7.83 2.10 12.66
N ARG A 160 -6.51 1.97 12.69
CA ARG A 160 -5.82 0.71 12.97
C ARG A 160 -4.97 0.82 14.22
N ASN A 161 -5.03 -0.22 15.07
CA ASN A 161 -4.14 -0.41 16.20
C ASN A 161 -3.04 -1.43 15.83
N LEU A 162 -1.80 -0.97 15.73
CA LEU A 162 -0.62 -1.79 15.42
C LEU A 162 0.02 -2.42 16.66
N SER A 163 -0.41 -1.99 17.87
CA SER A 163 0.12 -2.53 19.12
C SER A 163 -0.49 -3.90 19.45
N ALA A 164 0.21 -4.65 20.31
CA ALA A 164 -0.31 -5.91 20.86
C ALA A 164 -1.38 -5.68 21.94
N GLU A 165 -1.50 -4.47 22.47
CA GLU A 165 -2.38 -4.13 23.57
C GLU A 165 -3.75 -3.66 23.08
N ASP A 166 -4.79 -3.92 23.86
CA ASP A 166 -6.09 -3.33 23.63
C ASP A 166 -6.09 -1.89 24.15
N VAL A 167 -6.18 -0.95 23.24
CA VAL A 167 -6.23 0.49 23.55
C VAL A 167 -7.65 1.03 23.32
N SER A 168 -8.02 2.04 24.10
CA SER A 168 -9.33 2.68 24.04
C SER A 168 -9.22 4.18 24.28
N GLY A 169 -10.32 4.91 24.02
CA GLY A 169 -10.39 6.35 24.30
C GLY A 169 -9.82 7.23 23.19
N TRP A 170 -9.59 6.69 22.01
CA TRP A 170 -9.21 7.48 20.84
C TRP A 170 -10.40 8.18 20.20
N SER A 171 -10.16 9.32 19.63
CA SER A 171 -11.14 10.06 18.83
C SER A 171 -10.52 10.49 17.51
N VAL A 172 -11.37 10.55 16.48
CA VAL A 172 -11.04 11.12 15.18
C VAL A 172 -11.67 12.51 15.11
N GLU A 173 -10.90 13.48 14.66
CA GLU A 173 -11.36 14.85 14.42
C GLU A 173 -11.17 15.19 12.94
N GLY A 174 -12.23 15.74 12.32
CA GLY A 174 -12.23 16.25 10.96
C GLY A 174 -12.52 17.74 10.89
N ASN A 175 -11.77 18.49 10.11
CA ASN A 175 -11.97 19.90 9.87
C ASN A 175 -12.11 20.14 8.36
N LEU A 176 -13.15 20.88 7.95
CA LEU A 176 -13.37 21.28 6.57
C LEU A 176 -12.92 22.73 6.37
N TYR A 177 -12.10 22.97 5.36
CA TYR A 177 -11.58 24.28 5.00
C TYR A 177 -12.03 24.66 3.58
N ASP A 178 -12.29 25.95 3.35
CA ASP A 178 -12.55 26.48 2.02
C ASP A 178 -11.24 26.62 1.19
N SER A 179 -11.38 27.09 -0.04
CA SER A 179 -10.24 27.31 -0.94
C SER A 179 -9.25 28.39 -0.47
N GLU A 180 -9.65 29.22 0.48
CA GLU A 180 -8.79 30.26 1.08
C GLU A 180 -8.13 29.78 2.38
N GLY A 181 -8.40 28.52 2.79
CA GLY A 181 -7.89 27.94 4.02
C GLY A 181 -8.62 28.37 5.29
N LYS A 182 -9.82 28.92 5.15
CA LYS A 182 -10.66 29.30 6.28
C LYS A 182 -11.53 28.12 6.68
N LEU A 183 -11.65 27.88 7.98
CA LEU A 183 -12.50 26.83 8.53
C LEU A 183 -13.98 27.09 8.19
N VAL A 184 -14.61 26.13 7.53
CA VAL A 184 -16.03 26.19 7.14
C VAL A 184 -16.94 25.76 8.28
N THR A 185 -16.57 24.71 9.01
CA THR A 185 -17.32 24.18 10.14
C THR A 185 -17.03 25.01 11.40
N THR A 186 -18.09 25.34 12.17
CA THR A 186 -17.92 26.06 13.44
C THR A 186 -17.37 25.18 14.56
N THR A 187 -17.55 23.86 14.43
CA THR A 187 -17.00 22.85 15.33
C THR A 187 -16.41 21.73 14.51
N PRO A 188 -15.31 21.10 14.95
CA PRO A 188 -14.79 19.92 14.30
C PRO A 188 -15.82 18.79 14.27
N LEU A 189 -15.79 18.02 13.18
CA LEU A 189 -16.45 16.72 13.13
C LEU A 189 -15.71 15.77 14.04
N THR A 190 -16.38 15.12 14.97
CA THR A 190 -15.72 14.20 15.92
C THR A 190 -16.40 12.85 15.96
N GLY A 191 -15.59 11.81 16.00
CA GLY A 191 -16.04 10.44 16.17
C GLY A 191 -15.14 9.70 17.18
N THR A 192 -15.72 8.79 17.95
CA THR A 192 -15.00 8.06 18.99
C THR A 192 -14.75 6.63 18.55
N VAL A 193 -13.50 6.16 18.72
CA VAL A 193 -13.14 4.76 18.60
C VAL A 193 -13.55 4.07 19.90
N THR A 194 -14.57 3.24 19.85
CA THR A 194 -15.11 2.54 21.03
C THR A 194 -14.36 1.23 21.32
N SER A 195 -13.98 0.52 20.26
CA SER A 195 -13.18 -0.70 20.33
C SER A 195 -12.57 -0.99 18.97
N PHE A 196 -11.48 -1.75 18.98
CA PHE A 196 -10.92 -2.33 17.77
C PHE A 196 -11.42 -3.78 17.62
N ASP A 197 -11.59 -4.21 16.37
CA ASP A 197 -11.83 -5.61 16.07
C ASP A 197 -10.64 -6.45 16.57
N SER A 198 -10.91 -7.58 17.20
CA SER A 198 -9.87 -8.40 17.86
C SER A 198 -8.95 -9.12 16.87
N GLU A 199 -9.41 -9.37 15.64
CA GLU A 199 -8.66 -10.08 14.60
C GLU A 199 -7.95 -9.11 13.66
N THR A 200 -8.70 -8.13 13.12
CA THR A 200 -8.18 -7.16 12.15
C THR A 200 -7.41 -6.01 12.80
N LYS A 201 -7.68 -5.77 14.09
CA LYS A 201 -7.16 -4.60 14.82
C LYS A 201 -7.60 -3.25 14.24
N GLU A 202 -8.73 -3.23 13.53
CA GLU A 202 -9.30 -2.06 12.89
C GLU A 202 -10.59 -1.61 13.57
N ALA A 203 -10.87 -0.32 13.46
CA ALA A 203 -12.14 0.30 13.86
C ALA A 203 -12.58 1.29 12.79
N LYS A 204 -13.90 1.40 12.56
CA LYS A 204 -14.48 2.38 11.65
C LYS A 204 -15.14 3.50 12.42
N VAL A 205 -14.90 4.72 11.99
CA VAL A 205 -15.50 5.93 12.57
C VAL A 205 -16.11 6.75 11.44
N SER A 206 -17.40 7.02 11.52
CA SER A 206 -18.09 7.85 10.53
C SER A 206 -18.32 9.27 11.11
N LEU A 207 -17.94 10.26 10.32
CA LEU A 207 -18.14 11.68 10.60
C LEU A 207 -19.15 12.22 9.58
N THR A 208 -20.16 12.96 10.02
CA THR A 208 -21.18 13.53 9.12
C THR A 208 -21.37 15.00 9.41
N GLN A 209 -21.49 15.81 8.34
CA GLN A 209 -21.85 17.22 8.37
C GLN A 209 -22.95 17.47 7.34
N HIS A 210 -24.03 18.12 7.79
CA HIS A 210 -25.13 18.60 6.95
C HIS A 210 -24.98 20.07 6.61
#